data_5b9fc10980ee5cc32222395dfa491d94
#
_entry.id   5b9fc10980ee5cc32222395dfa491d94
#
_cell.length_a   1.000
_cell.length_b   1.000
_cell.length_c   1.000
_cell.angle_alpha   90.00
_cell.angle_beta   90.00
_cell.angle_gamma   90.00
#
_symmetry.space_group_name_H-M   'P 1'
#
loop_
_entity.id
_entity.type
_entity.pdbx_description
1 polymer ?
#
loop_
_entity_poly.entity_id
_entity_poly.type
_entity_poly.pdbx_seq_one_letter_code
_entity_poly.pdbx_strand_id
1 'polypeptide(L)'
;MKNTFYLNLSSADNLGIGLFKYAFLPQEKFIIVNSALSNMLGVTSSRELKKVKLANFFANLNERDEFFKRVRMDGKVNFFEAVFKTLAGKNIWVAITCSLVSSRDRKEYLEGIIENISAHKEMEDNLALERDFLQGLLDNLPDAMYFKDRNNRIIKVNKFYARGVGLKPEEIVGKTDFDFFPAQQANQMGQDDNYVLTTGKSIVGKIERTLLPDGTWNQAITTKIPMYDKNAKIIGTMGITRDMTAYANLEKERLSMLISTLEILGKALEMRDPYTFSHTRHVANIAEIIARELNWDENRLLGIKLAGELHDLGKISIPLDILNKPGKLSDLEYSLIQQHAKNCYDLIKDIKFPFPLSETIYQHHERLDGSGYPRKLKGNEILSEARILAVSDVLESMTQHRPYREALGIVSASNELTSGRGARYDSEIVDVALSLIKKTGGKAFWKDN
;
A
#
# COMPACT_ATOMS: atom_id res chain seq x y z
N MET A 1 -6.30 -71.94 -2.59
CA MET A 1 -6.51 -71.58 -1.19
C MET A 1 -7.19 -70.23 -1.16
N LYS A 2 -8.47 -70.13 -0.81
CA LYS A 2 -9.16 -68.84 -0.61
C LYS A 2 -8.77 -68.35 0.79
N ASN A 3 -7.89 -67.34 0.89
CA ASN A 3 -7.65 -66.65 2.14
C ASN A 3 -8.91 -65.84 2.49
N THR A 4 -9.79 -66.41 3.26
CA THR A 4 -10.92 -65.71 3.86
C THR A 4 -10.40 -65.04 5.12
N PHE A 5 -10.18 -63.74 5.04
CA PHE A 5 -9.87 -62.93 6.23
C PHE A 5 -11.15 -62.84 7.07
N TYR A 6 -11.18 -63.55 8.17
CA TYR A 6 -12.22 -63.38 9.18
C TYR A 6 -11.81 -62.26 10.12
N LEU A 7 -12.48 -61.11 10.04
CA LEU A 7 -12.38 -60.08 11.07
C LEU A 7 -13.00 -60.69 12.35
N ASN A 8 -12.17 -61.09 13.31
CA ASN A 8 -12.72 -61.60 14.55
C ASN A 8 -13.16 -60.45 15.44
N LEU A 9 -14.08 -60.69 16.38
CA LEU A 9 -14.63 -59.67 17.28
C LEU A 9 -13.55 -58.86 18.04
N SER A 10 -12.47 -59.53 18.47
CA SER A 10 -11.37 -58.94 19.19
C SER A 10 -10.54 -57.98 18.32
N SER A 11 -10.31 -58.32 17.05
CA SER A 11 -9.60 -57.45 16.13
C SER A 11 -10.39 -56.15 15.81
N ALA A 12 -11.71 -56.29 15.65
CA ALA A 12 -12.58 -55.13 15.44
C ALA A 12 -12.68 -54.24 16.67
N ASP A 13 -12.70 -54.82 17.86
CA ASP A 13 -12.66 -54.05 19.12
C ASP A 13 -11.37 -53.20 19.25
N ASN A 14 -10.22 -53.81 18.94
CA ASN A 14 -8.92 -53.09 18.96
C ASN A 14 -8.83 -51.95 17.93
N LEU A 15 -9.55 -52.03 16.82
CA LEU A 15 -9.64 -51.03 15.78
C LEU A 15 -10.75 -49.99 16.04
N GLY A 16 -11.53 -50.15 17.11
CA GLY A 16 -12.65 -49.25 17.42
C GLY A 16 -13.84 -49.42 16.47
N ILE A 17 -13.88 -50.50 15.70
CA ILE A 17 -14.96 -50.78 14.73
C ILE A 17 -16.09 -51.50 15.41
N GLY A 18 -17.28 -50.92 15.41
CA GLY A 18 -18.49 -51.55 15.91
C GLY A 18 -18.98 -52.61 14.95
N LEU A 19 -19.04 -53.86 15.42
CA LEU A 19 -19.66 -54.99 14.68
C LEU A 19 -21.05 -55.25 15.22
N PHE A 20 -22.00 -55.53 14.30
CA PHE A 20 -23.34 -55.85 14.70
C PHE A 20 -23.99 -56.92 13.79
N LYS A 21 -24.88 -57.69 14.39
CA LYS A 21 -25.91 -58.48 13.74
C LYS A 21 -27.25 -58.10 14.35
N TYR A 22 -28.19 -57.67 13.50
CA TYR A 22 -29.50 -57.17 13.89
C TYR A 22 -30.63 -57.95 13.23
N ALA A 23 -31.61 -58.39 14.02
CA ALA A 23 -32.78 -59.10 13.54
C ALA A 23 -33.96 -58.17 13.36
N PHE A 24 -34.75 -58.34 12.30
CA PHE A 24 -36.02 -57.64 12.06
C PHE A 24 -37.22 -58.36 12.62
N LEU A 25 -37.21 -59.76 12.56
CA LEU A 25 -38.31 -60.58 12.99
C LEU A 25 -37.85 -61.69 13.97
N PRO A 26 -38.68 -62.15 14.90
CA PRO A 26 -40.02 -61.70 15.26
C PRO A 26 -40.00 -60.41 16.07
N GLN A 27 -38.82 -59.90 16.47
CA GLN A 27 -38.61 -58.73 17.28
C GLN A 27 -37.34 -58.04 16.81
N GLU A 28 -37.42 -56.71 16.52
CA GLU A 28 -36.29 -55.89 16.15
C GLU A 28 -35.30 -55.77 17.31
N LYS A 29 -34.09 -56.34 17.17
CA LYS A 29 -33.06 -56.28 18.22
C LYS A 29 -31.67 -56.65 17.71
N PHE A 30 -30.64 -56.16 18.39
CA PHE A 30 -29.27 -56.62 18.18
C PHE A 30 -29.12 -58.07 18.71
N ILE A 31 -28.57 -58.93 17.88
CA ILE A 31 -28.25 -60.31 18.22
C ILE A 31 -26.80 -60.41 18.70
N ILE A 32 -25.88 -59.85 17.91
CA ILE A 32 -24.47 -59.84 18.17
C ILE A 32 -24.03 -58.37 18.11
N VAL A 33 -23.23 -57.94 19.08
CA VAL A 33 -22.54 -56.65 19.14
C VAL A 33 -21.20 -56.89 19.80
N ASN A 34 -20.17 -56.17 19.37
CA ASN A 34 -18.87 -56.18 20.01
C ASN A 34 -18.75 -55.02 21.06
N SER A 35 -17.64 -55.02 21.77
CA SER A 35 -17.38 -54.01 22.82
C SER A 35 -17.20 -52.61 22.24
N ALA A 36 -16.58 -52.49 21.06
CA ALA A 36 -16.40 -51.22 20.37
C ALA A 36 -17.73 -50.52 20.05
N LEU A 37 -18.73 -51.26 19.55
CA LEU A 37 -20.06 -50.74 19.31
C LEU A 37 -20.75 -50.27 20.60
N SER A 38 -20.64 -51.09 21.65
CA SER A 38 -21.24 -50.79 22.96
C SER A 38 -20.65 -49.48 23.51
N ASN A 39 -19.33 -49.34 23.50
CA ASN A 39 -18.63 -48.13 23.96
C ASN A 39 -18.98 -46.90 23.11
N MET A 40 -19.01 -47.06 21.77
CA MET A 40 -19.36 -45.99 20.81
C MET A 40 -20.76 -45.42 21.09
N LEU A 41 -21.73 -46.29 21.38
CA LEU A 41 -23.11 -45.89 21.64
C LEU A 41 -23.38 -45.51 23.10
N GLY A 42 -22.33 -45.49 23.95
CA GLY A 42 -22.43 -45.06 25.34
C GLY A 42 -23.15 -46.08 26.24
N VAL A 43 -22.94 -47.38 26.01
CA VAL A 43 -23.56 -48.47 26.76
C VAL A 43 -22.50 -49.21 27.55
N THR A 44 -22.76 -49.48 28.80
CA THR A 44 -21.84 -50.22 29.68
C THR A 44 -21.88 -51.75 29.46
N SER A 45 -22.93 -52.24 28.84
CA SER A 45 -23.13 -53.68 28.61
C SER A 45 -23.78 -53.96 27.28
N SER A 46 -23.25 -54.95 26.53
CA SER A 46 -23.87 -55.47 25.30
C SER A 46 -25.31 -56.00 25.51
N ARG A 47 -25.69 -56.33 26.75
CA ARG A 47 -27.06 -56.74 27.09
C ARG A 47 -28.07 -55.60 27.01
N GLU A 48 -27.64 -54.36 27.35
CA GLU A 48 -28.50 -53.18 27.23
C GLU A 48 -28.76 -52.85 25.76
N LEU A 49 -27.74 -52.91 24.92
CA LEU A 49 -27.82 -52.62 23.50
C LEU A 49 -28.80 -53.59 22.79
N LYS A 50 -28.88 -54.86 23.23
CA LYS A 50 -29.82 -55.85 22.71
C LYS A 50 -31.30 -55.52 22.98
N LYS A 51 -31.59 -54.56 23.85
CA LYS A 51 -32.95 -54.10 24.15
C LYS A 51 -33.35 -52.84 23.35
N VAL A 52 -32.42 -52.22 22.65
CA VAL A 52 -32.65 -51.01 21.89
C VAL A 52 -32.73 -51.30 20.39
N LYS A 53 -33.61 -50.63 19.67
CA LYS A 53 -33.69 -50.72 18.22
C LYS A 53 -32.62 -49.88 17.54
N LEU A 54 -32.06 -50.38 16.43
CA LEU A 54 -31.09 -49.60 15.62
C LEU A 54 -31.67 -48.23 15.18
N ALA A 55 -32.95 -48.22 14.82
CA ALA A 55 -33.66 -47.00 14.42
C ALA A 55 -33.64 -45.88 15.46
N ASN A 56 -33.53 -46.22 16.76
CA ASN A 56 -33.56 -45.24 17.86
C ASN A 56 -32.27 -44.47 18.01
N PHE A 57 -31.19 -44.88 17.37
CA PHE A 57 -29.90 -44.17 17.38
C PHE A 57 -29.83 -43.04 16.36
N PHE A 58 -30.62 -43.08 15.30
CA PHE A 58 -30.63 -42.03 14.31
C PHE A 58 -31.15 -40.71 14.92
N ALA A 59 -30.33 -39.63 14.87
CA ALA A 59 -30.74 -38.32 15.32
C ALA A 59 -31.72 -37.67 14.33
N ASN A 60 -31.61 -38.00 13.04
CA ASN A 60 -32.41 -37.47 11.94
C ASN A 60 -33.33 -38.56 11.40
N LEU A 61 -34.64 -38.34 11.42
CA LEU A 61 -35.63 -39.31 10.95
C LEU A 61 -35.55 -39.54 9.43
N ASN A 62 -35.17 -38.53 8.64
CA ASN A 62 -35.02 -38.71 7.19
C ASN A 62 -33.83 -39.59 6.84
N GLU A 63 -32.69 -39.44 7.54
CA GLU A 63 -31.52 -40.30 7.38
C GLU A 63 -31.86 -41.75 7.75
N ARG A 64 -32.60 -41.94 8.84
CA ARG A 64 -33.10 -43.24 9.26
C ARG A 64 -33.93 -43.92 8.16
N ASP A 65 -34.93 -43.20 7.64
CA ASP A 65 -35.87 -43.72 6.66
C ASP A 65 -35.18 -44.02 5.34
N GLU A 66 -34.24 -43.21 4.92
CA GLU A 66 -33.40 -43.40 3.76
C GLU A 66 -32.48 -44.64 3.93
N PHE A 67 -31.85 -44.79 5.10
CA PHE A 67 -31.03 -45.96 5.42
C PHE A 67 -31.81 -47.25 5.26
N PHE A 68 -32.95 -47.37 5.93
CA PHE A 68 -33.77 -48.61 5.88
C PHE A 68 -34.38 -48.83 4.51
N LYS A 69 -34.69 -47.78 3.75
CA LYS A 69 -35.12 -47.90 2.36
C LYS A 69 -34.04 -48.54 1.49
N ARG A 70 -32.78 -48.04 1.59
CA ARG A 70 -31.63 -48.61 0.84
C ARG A 70 -31.39 -50.09 1.23
N VAL A 71 -31.39 -50.40 2.52
CA VAL A 71 -31.26 -51.81 2.98
C VAL A 71 -32.29 -52.69 2.35
N ARG A 72 -33.55 -52.26 2.26
CA ARG A 72 -34.64 -53.06 1.69
C ARG A 72 -34.57 -53.18 0.17
N MET A 73 -34.19 -52.10 -0.53
CA MET A 73 -34.16 -52.08 -2.00
C MET A 73 -32.92 -52.78 -2.55
N ASP A 74 -31.74 -52.50 -1.98
CA ASP A 74 -30.44 -52.90 -2.53
C ASP A 74 -29.84 -54.11 -1.83
N GLY A 75 -30.43 -54.53 -0.70
CA GLY A 75 -29.94 -55.65 0.13
C GLY A 75 -28.60 -55.33 0.84
N LYS A 76 -28.00 -54.18 0.60
CA LYS A 76 -26.72 -53.73 1.19
C LYS A 76 -26.62 -52.21 1.20
N VAL A 77 -25.83 -51.71 2.13
CA VAL A 77 -25.48 -50.32 2.23
C VAL A 77 -23.98 -50.20 2.47
N ASN A 78 -23.29 -49.39 1.68
CA ASN A 78 -21.85 -49.17 1.81
C ASN A 78 -21.63 -47.73 2.25
N PHE A 79 -20.96 -47.52 3.36
CA PHE A 79 -20.51 -46.24 3.89
C PHE A 79 -21.63 -45.20 3.95
N PHE A 80 -22.73 -45.54 4.65
CA PHE A 80 -23.82 -44.58 4.88
C PHE A 80 -23.50 -43.73 6.08
N GLU A 81 -23.30 -42.43 5.86
CA GLU A 81 -23.05 -41.45 6.93
C GLU A 81 -24.37 -41.02 7.58
N ALA A 82 -24.38 -40.98 8.91
CA ALA A 82 -25.53 -40.55 9.69
C ALA A 82 -25.09 -39.97 11.05
N VAL A 83 -25.93 -39.14 11.64
CA VAL A 83 -25.75 -38.70 13.01
C VAL A 83 -26.51 -39.62 13.95
N PHE A 84 -25.77 -40.33 14.81
CA PHE A 84 -26.36 -41.14 15.88
C PHE A 84 -26.39 -40.38 17.20
N LYS A 85 -27.48 -40.49 17.92
CA LYS A 85 -27.61 -40.04 19.30
C LYS A 85 -27.33 -41.22 20.23
N THR A 86 -26.25 -41.14 20.98
CA THR A 86 -25.88 -42.19 21.96
C THR A 86 -26.89 -42.23 23.10
N LEU A 87 -26.91 -43.33 23.89
CA LEU A 87 -27.78 -43.42 25.05
C LEU A 87 -27.47 -42.41 26.15
N ALA A 88 -26.23 -41.86 26.16
CA ALA A 88 -25.85 -40.74 27.01
C ALA A 88 -26.31 -39.37 26.48
N GLY A 89 -27.02 -39.34 25.34
CA GLY A 89 -27.54 -38.12 24.71
C GLY A 89 -26.55 -37.35 23.85
N LYS A 90 -25.31 -37.83 23.65
CA LYS A 90 -24.30 -37.19 22.78
C LYS A 90 -24.54 -37.57 21.32
N ASN A 91 -24.44 -36.63 20.42
CA ASN A 91 -24.43 -36.86 18.98
C ASN A 91 -23.03 -37.29 18.53
N ILE A 92 -22.96 -38.32 17.68
CA ILE A 92 -21.73 -38.78 17.02
C ILE A 92 -22.01 -39.01 15.54
N TRP A 93 -21.06 -38.69 14.69
CA TRP A 93 -21.10 -39.07 13.28
C TRP A 93 -20.67 -40.53 13.14
N VAL A 94 -21.46 -41.30 12.42
CA VAL A 94 -21.15 -42.72 12.13
C VAL A 94 -21.22 -43.00 10.64
N ALA A 95 -20.38 -43.93 10.18
CA ALA A 95 -20.48 -44.56 8.87
C ALA A 95 -20.94 -45.99 9.05
N ILE A 96 -21.99 -46.38 8.34
CA ILE A 96 -22.61 -47.72 8.43
C ILE A 96 -22.38 -48.45 7.13
N THR A 97 -21.74 -49.60 7.20
CA THR A 97 -21.64 -50.56 6.09
C THR A 97 -22.27 -51.88 6.50
N CYS A 98 -23.29 -52.30 5.79
CA CYS A 98 -24.03 -53.52 6.16
C CYS A 98 -24.67 -54.23 4.96
N SER A 99 -25.04 -55.49 5.16
CA SER A 99 -25.76 -56.28 4.18
C SER A 99 -26.89 -57.07 4.85
N LEU A 100 -27.96 -57.28 4.09
CA LEU A 100 -29.09 -58.13 4.48
C LEU A 100 -28.75 -59.59 4.17
N VAL A 101 -28.77 -60.40 5.18
CA VAL A 101 -28.42 -61.84 5.07
C VAL A 101 -29.64 -62.69 5.49
N SER A 102 -30.04 -63.59 4.63
CA SER A 102 -31.13 -64.53 4.92
C SER A 102 -30.58 -65.87 5.46
N SER A 103 -31.12 -66.30 6.59
CA SER A 103 -30.80 -67.62 7.19
C SER A 103 -31.56 -68.73 6.53
N ARG A 104 -31.12 -70.00 6.75
CA ARG A 104 -31.79 -71.15 6.28
C ARG A 104 -33.24 -71.26 6.76
N ASP A 105 -33.57 -70.65 7.89
CA ASP A 105 -34.93 -70.60 8.47
C ASP A 105 -35.77 -69.44 7.92
N ARG A 106 -35.37 -68.82 6.78
CA ARG A 106 -36.03 -67.65 6.17
C ARG A 106 -36.10 -66.41 7.07
N LYS A 107 -35.22 -66.33 8.08
CA LYS A 107 -35.08 -65.08 8.90
C LYS A 107 -34.06 -64.15 8.28
N GLU A 108 -34.38 -62.92 8.21
CA GLU A 108 -33.50 -61.88 7.68
C GLU A 108 -32.76 -61.18 8.82
N TYR A 109 -31.46 -60.96 8.62
CA TYR A 109 -30.57 -60.29 9.54
C TYR A 109 -29.80 -59.21 8.78
N LEU A 110 -29.59 -58.08 9.44
CA LEU A 110 -28.66 -57.07 8.97
C LEU A 110 -27.31 -57.31 9.67
N GLU A 111 -26.27 -57.58 8.90
CA GLU A 111 -24.91 -57.75 9.43
C GLU A 111 -24.01 -56.66 8.87
N GLY A 112 -23.21 -56.07 9.72
CA GLY A 112 -22.35 -54.95 9.27
C GLY A 112 -21.45 -54.37 10.34
N ILE A 113 -20.84 -53.27 9.95
CA ILE A 113 -19.97 -52.47 10.77
C ILE A 113 -20.51 -51.06 10.92
N ILE A 114 -20.19 -50.44 12.05
CA ILE A 114 -20.41 -49.02 12.32
C ILE A 114 -19.07 -48.43 12.77
N GLU A 115 -18.65 -47.37 12.10
CA GLU A 115 -17.42 -46.64 12.41
C GLU A 115 -17.77 -45.25 12.94
N ASN A 116 -17.08 -44.82 13.99
CA ASN A 116 -17.21 -43.43 14.47
C ASN A 116 -16.31 -42.52 13.63
N ILE A 117 -16.92 -41.67 12.83
CA ILE A 117 -16.23 -40.72 11.94
C ILE A 117 -16.27 -39.27 12.47
N SER A 118 -16.66 -39.08 13.76
CA SER A 118 -16.78 -37.73 14.32
C SER A 118 -15.49 -36.94 14.25
N ALA A 119 -14.32 -37.55 14.56
CA ALA A 119 -13.04 -36.89 14.48
C ALA A 119 -12.68 -36.49 13.02
N HIS A 120 -13.06 -37.32 12.05
CA HIS A 120 -12.85 -37.02 10.63
C HIS A 120 -13.71 -35.83 10.18
N LYS A 121 -15.00 -35.82 10.54
CA LYS A 121 -15.91 -34.73 10.26
C LYS A 121 -15.46 -33.40 10.92
N GLU A 122 -15.02 -33.45 12.17
CA GLU A 122 -14.49 -32.29 12.88
C GLU A 122 -13.23 -31.71 12.19
N MET A 123 -12.34 -32.60 11.68
CA MET A 123 -11.18 -32.16 10.90
C MET A 123 -11.58 -31.53 9.55
N GLU A 124 -12.56 -32.13 8.84
CA GLU A 124 -13.10 -31.55 7.59
C GLU A 124 -13.72 -30.17 7.83
N ASP A 125 -14.54 -30.03 8.87
CA ASP A 125 -15.21 -28.78 9.22
C ASP A 125 -14.18 -27.70 9.63
N ASN A 126 -13.18 -28.07 10.45
CA ASN A 126 -12.11 -27.16 10.85
C ASN A 126 -11.29 -26.69 9.65
N LEU A 127 -10.94 -27.59 8.73
CA LEU A 127 -10.20 -27.24 7.51
C LEU A 127 -11.03 -26.32 6.61
N ALA A 128 -12.33 -26.58 6.47
CA ALA A 128 -13.24 -25.73 5.72
C ALA A 128 -13.34 -24.33 6.34
N LEU A 129 -13.49 -24.25 7.67
CA LEU A 129 -13.54 -23.00 8.41
C LEU A 129 -12.23 -22.19 8.27
N GLU A 130 -11.08 -22.86 8.40
CA GLU A 130 -9.77 -22.21 8.23
C GLU A 130 -9.59 -21.66 6.82
N ARG A 131 -9.94 -22.46 5.82
CA ARG A 131 -9.92 -22.04 4.41
C ARG A 131 -10.80 -20.82 4.16
N ASP A 132 -12.04 -20.86 4.67
CA ASP A 132 -13.03 -19.78 4.47
C ASP A 132 -12.61 -18.50 5.23
N PHE A 133 -11.99 -18.63 6.40
CA PHE A 133 -11.40 -17.53 7.16
C PHE A 133 -10.25 -16.89 6.38
N LEU A 134 -9.29 -17.68 5.89
CA LEU A 134 -8.17 -17.17 5.09
C LEU A 134 -8.63 -16.48 3.81
N GLN A 135 -9.62 -17.07 3.13
CA GLN A 135 -10.21 -16.46 1.93
C GLN A 135 -10.92 -15.16 2.27
N GLY A 136 -11.66 -15.11 3.37
CA GLY A 136 -12.31 -13.91 3.87
C GLY A 136 -11.32 -12.78 4.19
N LEU A 137 -10.19 -13.10 4.81
CA LEU A 137 -9.11 -12.14 5.05
C LEU A 137 -8.57 -11.57 3.75
N LEU A 138 -8.25 -12.42 2.77
CA LEU A 138 -7.73 -11.99 1.47
C LEU A 138 -8.71 -11.07 0.73
N ASP A 139 -9.99 -11.42 0.73
CA ASP A 139 -11.02 -10.73 -0.07
C ASP A 139 -11.52 -9.41 0.54
N ASN A 140 -11.35 -9.23 1.86
CA ASN A 140 -11.78 -8.01 2.55
C ASN A 140 -10.65 -6.98 2.75
N LEU A 141 -9.40 -7.31 2.43
CA LEU A 141 -8.31 -6.34 2.43
C LEU A 141 -8.45 -5.39 1.23
N PRO A 142 -8.34 -4.05 1.44
CA PRO A 142 -8.46 -3.06 0.38
C PRO A 142 -7.15 -2.89 -0.41
N ASP A 143 -6.28 -3.89 -0.40
CA ASP A 143 -5.03 -3.93 -1.13
C ASP A 143 -5.09 -5.05 -2.18
N ALA A 144 -4.47 -4.83 -3.33
CA ALA A 144 -4.34 -5.86 -4.35
C ALA A 144 -3.32 -6.91 -3.91
N MET A 145 -3.76 -8.16 -3.73
CA MET A 145 -2.91 -9.26 -3.33
C MET A 145 -2.86 -10.32 -4.43
N TYR A 146 -1.66 -10.78 -4.71
CA TYR A 146 -1.42 -11.82 -5.71
C TYR A 146 -0.28 -12.75 -5.26
N PHE A 147 -0.37 -13.98 -5.75
CA PHE A 147 0.59 -15.04 -5.51
C PHE A 147 1.04 -15.58 -6.86
N LYS A 148 2.34 -15.75 -7.07
CA LYS A 148 2.92 -16.26 -8.31
C LYS A 148 3.82 -17.45 -8.04
N ASP A 149 3.87 -18.36 -8.99
CA ASP A 149 4.83 -19.47 -8.99
C ASP A 149 6.24 -19.00 -9.39
N ARG A 150 7.19 -19.94 -9.47
CA ARG A 150 8.57 -19.66 -9.88
C ARG A 150 8.73 -19.25 -11.35
N ASN A 151 7.69 -19.40 -12.16
CA ASN A 151 7.64 -19.00 -13.57
C ASN A 151 6.87 -17.68 -13.74
N ASN A 152 6.66 -16.92 -12.68
CA ASN A 152 5.86 -15.69 -12.64
C ASN A 152 4.41 -15.86 -13.12
N ARG A 153 3.85 -17.09 -13.05
CA ARG A 153 2.43 -17.33 -13.32
C ARG A 153 1.63 -17.09 -12.04
N ILE A 154 0.55 -16.38 -12.18
CA ILE A 154 -0.37 -16.08 -11.08
C ILE A 154 -1.08 -17.37 -10.68
N ILE A 155 -0.96 -17.77 -9.41
CA ILE A 155 -1.61 -18.94 -8.83
C ILE A 155 -2.81 -18.58 -7.96
N LYS A 156 -2.85 -17.37 -7.43
CA LYS A 156 -3.98 -16.87 -6.64
C LYS A 156 -3.99 -15.34 -6.64
N VAL A 157 -5.18 -14.76 -6.58
CA VAL A 157 -5.41 -13.32 -6.37
C VAL A 157 -6.59 -13.12 -5.43
N ASN A 158 -6.67 -11.96 -4.79
CA ASN A 158 -7.87 -11.56 -4.06
C ASN A 158 -8.84 -10.78 -4.98
N LYS A 159 -10.05 -10.53 -4.46
CA LYS A 159 -11.09 -9.79 -5.22
C LYS A 159 -10.66 -8.36 -5.57
N PHE A 160 -9.82 -7.74 -4.75
CA PHE A 160 -9.36 -6.38 -5.01
C PHE A 160 -8.44 -6.31 -6.23
N TYR A 161 -7.47 -7.23 -6.34
CA TYR A 161 -6.64 -7.38 -7.55
C TYR A 161 -7.48 -7.63 -8.80
N ALA A 162 -8.42 -8.57 -8.69
CA ALA A 162 -9.30 -8.97 -9.81
C ALA A 162 -10.14 -7.80 -10.34
N ARG A 163 -10.65 -6.94 -9.43
CA ARG A 163 -11.36 -5.70 -9.80
C ARG A 163 -10.46 -4.71 -10.52
N GLY A 164 -9.21 -4.53 -10.06
CA GLY A 164 -8.26 -3.61 -10.68
C GLY A 164 -7.89 -4.03 -12.11
N VAL A 165 -7.90 -5.34 -12.40
CA VAL A 165 -7.66 -5.89 -13.75
C VAL A 165 -8.95 -5.96 -14.59
N GLY A 166 -10.14 -5.88 -13.94
CA GLY A 166 -11.44 -5.96 -14.62
C GLY A 166 -11.87 -7.39 -15.01
N LEU A 167 -11.31 -8.42 -14.36
CA LEU A 167 -11.56 -9.84 -14.63
C LEU A 167 -11.96 -10.58 -13.35
N LYS A 168 -12.49 -11.80 -13.50
CA LYS A 168 -12.72 -12.69 -12.37
C LYS A 168 -11.42 -13.40 -11.95
N PRO A 169 -11.24 -13.76 -10.67
CA PRO A 169 -10.04 -14.47 -10.22
C PRO A 169 -9.69 -15.71 -11.04
N GLU A 170 -10.69 -16.48 -11.45
CA GLU A 170 -10.53 -17.72 -12.23
C GLU A 170 -9.97 -17.46 -13.64
N GLU A 171 -10.22 -16.28 -14.20
CA GLU A 171 -9.74 -15.86 -15.52
C GLU A 171 -8.29 -15.35 -15.46
N ILE A 172 -7.80 -15.03 -14.26
CA ILE A 172 -6.46 -14.47 -14.00
C ILE A 172 -5.45 -15.58 -13.69
N VAL A 173 -5.88 -16.61 -12.96
CA VAL A 173 -5.01 -17.72 -12.57
C VAL A 173 -4.41 -18.42 -13.80
N GLY A 174 -3.10 -18.71 -13.73
CA GLY A 174 -2.30 -19.30 -14.80
C GLY A 174 -1.71 -18.32 -15.80
N LYS A 175 -2.13 -17.07 -15.80
CA LYS A 175 -1.60 -15.98 -16.63
C LYS A 175 -0.41 -15.28 -15.98
N THR A 176 0.22 -14.37 -16.73
CA THR A 176 1.36 -13.56 -16.32
C THR A 176 1.01 -12.08 -16.39
N ASP A 177 1.88 -11.20 -15.87
CA ASP A 177 1.66 -9.74 -15.96
C ASP A 177 1.57 -9.24 -17.40
N PHE A 178 2.20 -9.94 -18.36
CA PHE A 178 2.13 -9.59 -19.79
C PHE A 178 0.73 -9.71 -20.40
N ASP A 179 -0.14 -10.49 -19.76
CA ASP A 179 -1.53 -10.67 -20.22
C ASP A 179 -2.41 -9.46 -19.85
N PHE A 180 -1.95 -8.60 -18.92
CA PHE A 180 -2.77 -7.53 -18.32
C PHE A 180 -2.16 -6.14 -18.44
N PHE A 181 -0.82 -6.04 -18.47
CA PHE A 181 -0.10 -4.77 -18.40
C PHE A 181 0.77 -4.55 -19.65
N PRO A 182 1.07 -3.28 -20.01
CA PRO A 182 2.00 -2.97 -21.09
C PRO A 182 3.36 -3.67 -20.89
N ALA A 183 3.99 -4.08 -21.99
CA ALA A 183 5.21 -4.89 -21.98
C ALA A 183 6.34 -4.30 -21.12
N GLN A 184 6.55 -2.98 -21.15
CA GLN A 184 7.57 -2.32 -20.34
C GLN A 184 7.28 -2.49 -18.83
N GLN A 185 6.04 -2.34 -18.42
CA GLN A 185 5.60 -2.47 -17.03
C GLN A 185 5.65 -3.93 -16.58
N ALA A 186 5.14 -4.86 -17.41
CA ALA A 186 5.19 -6.29 -17.13
C ALA A 186 6.65 -6.80 -16.99
N ASN A 187 7.57 -6.30 -17.83
CA ASN A 187 9.01 -6.59 -17.70
C ASN A 187 9.57 -6.14 -16.34
N GLN A 188 9.25 -4.91 -15.91
CA GLN A 188 9.71 -4.40 -14.61
C GLN A 188 9.15 -5.22 -13.45
N MET A 189 7.86 -5.57 -13.51
CA MET A 189 7.23 -6.45 -12.50
C MET A 189 7.90 -7.81 -12.44
N GLY A 190 8.22 -8.41 -13.60
CA GLY A 190 8.91 -9.68 -13.70
C GLY A 190 10.38 -9.63 -13.20
N GLN A 191 11.10 -8.53 -13.43
CA GLN A 191 12.44 -8.31 -12.87
C GLN A 191 12.41 -8.28 -11.35
N ASP A 192 11.44 -7.59 -10.76
CA ASP A 192 11.25 -7.53 -9.31
C ASP A 192 10.94 -8.92 -8.73
N ASP A 193 10.02 -9.67 -9.36
CA ASP A 193 9.69 -11.03 -8.93
C ASP A 193 10.91 -11.95 -9.03
N ASN A 194 11.67 -11.88 -10.13
CA ASN A 194 12.89 -12.66 -10.31
C ASN A 194 13.99 -12.28 -9.30
N TYR A 195 14.12 -11.00 -8.94
CA TYR A 195 15.03 -10.58 -7.86
C TYR A 195 14.64 -11.27 -6.53
N VAL A 196 13.37 -11.26 -6.16
CA VAL A 196 12.88 -11.92 -4.94
C VAL A 196 13.13 -13.44 -5.01
N LEU A 197 12.83 -14.09 -6.15
CA LEU A 197 13.01 -15.54 -6.35
C LEU A 197 14.47 -15.98 -6.28
N THR A 198 15.39 -15.16 -6.77
CA THR A 198 16.82 -15.53 -6.87
C THR A 198 17.60 -15.19 -5.60
N THR A 199 17.28 -14.06 -4.97
CA THR A 199 18.01 -13.58 -3.79
C THR A 199 17.38 -13.98 -2.46
N GLY A 200 16.09 -14.31 -2.45
CA GLY A 200 15.29 -14.50 -1.24
C GLY A 200 15.04 -13.21 -0.45
N LYS A 201 15.43 -12.04 -0.98
CA LYS A 201 15.25 -10.75 -0.33
C LYS A 201 13.92 -10.13 -0.76
N SER A 202 13.17 -9.60 0.20
CA SER A 202 11.92 -8.89 -0.05
C SER A 202 12.18 -7.51 -0.66
N ILE A 203 11.26 -7.05 -1.50
CA ILE A 203 11.11 -5.66 -1.91
C ILE A 203 9.99 -5.06 -1.07
N VAL A 204 10.28 -4.03 -0.28
CA VAL A 204 9.31 -3.44 0.65
C VAL A 204 9.10 -1.97 0.33
N GLY A 205 7.84 -1.58 0.17
CA GLY A 205 7.45 -0.18 0.04
C GLY A 205 7.93 0.50 -1.25
N LYS A 206 8.11 -0.24 -2.34
CA LYS A 206 8.48 0.32 -3.64
C LYS A 206 7.34 1.18 -4.18
N ILE A 207 7.62 2.46 -4.42
CA ILE A 207 6.66 3.38 -5.03
C ILE A 207 6.71 3.18 -6.55
N GLU A 208 5.54 2.95 -7.15
CA GLU A 208 5.39 2.69 -8.59
C GLU A 208 4.21 3.48 -9.15
N ARG A 209 4.34 3.87 -10.44
CA ARG A 209 3.18 4.33 -11.23
C ARG A 209 2.77 3.21 -12.16
N THR A 210 1.53 2.80 -12.07
CA THR A 210 0.98 1.68 -12.82
C THR A 210 -0.13 2.16 -13.74
N LEU A 211 -0.04 1.83 -15.04
CA LEU A 211 -1.14 1.99 -15.97
C LEU A 211 -2.05 0.77 -15.83
N LEU A 212 -3.27 1.00 -15.38
CA LEU A 212 -4.28 -0.05 -15.26
C LEU A 212 -4.89 -0.39 -16.62
N PRO A 213 -5.50 -1.58 -16.78
CA PRO A 213 -6.11 -2.01 -18.05
C PRO A 213 -7.22 -1.10 -18.56
N ASP A 214 -7.87 -0.33 -17.69
CA ASP A 214 -8.88 0.68 -18.06
C ASP A 214 -8.29 2.00 -18.58
N GLY A 215 -6.95 2.10 -18.68
CA GLY A 215 -6.24 3.28 -19.15
C GLY A 215 -5.98 4.33 -18.07
N THR A 216 -6.37 4.10 -16.83
CA THR A 216 -6.10 5.00 -15.71
C THR A 216 -4.70 4.76 -15.13
N TRP A 217 -4.05 5.85 -14.67
CA TRP A 217 -2.80 5.78 -13.94
C TRP A 217 -3.07 5.78 -12.45
N ASN A 218 -2.52 4.80 -11.73
CA ASN A 218 -2.46 4.86 -10.28
C ASN A 218 -1.03 5.05 -9.77
N GLN A 219 -0.93 5.59 -8.56
CA GLN A 219 0.31 5.60 -7.79
C GLN A 219 0.16 4.57 -6.66
N ALA A 220 1.06 3.60 -6.65
CA ALA A 220 0.95 2.45 -5.78
C ALA A 220 2.23 2.25 -4.94
N ILE A 221 2.07 1.64 -3.78
CA ILE A 221 3.17 1.11 -2.97
C ILE A 221 3.08 -0.40 -3.03
N THR A 222 4.14 -1.03 -3.55
CA THR A 222 4.23 -2.48 -3.74
C THR A 222 5.25 -3.09 -2.77
N THR A 223 4.84 -4.18 -2.14
CA THR A 223 5.71 -5.07 -1.37
C THR A 223 5.67 -6.46 -1.98
N LYS A 224 6.84 -7.05 -2.26
CA LYS A 224 6.97 -8.41 -2.77
C LYS A 224 7.85 -9.22 -1.84
N ILE A 225 7.38 -10.39 -1.43
CA ILE A 225 8.10 -11.29 -0.54
C ILE A 225 8.18 -12.70 -1.13
N PRO A 226 9.22 -13.48 -0.81
CA PRO A 226 9.31 -14.87 -1.22
C PRO A 226 8.33 -15.76 -0.46
N MET A 227 7.74 -16.72 -1.15
CA MET A 227 6.96 -17.80 -0.54
C MET A 227 7.83 -19.04 -0.39
N TYR A 228 7.73 -19.70 0.77
CA TYR A 228 8.51 -20.90 1.08
C TYR A 228 7.61 -22.12 1.25
N ASP A 229 8.13 -23.28 0.88
CA ASP A 229 7.54 -24.56 1.26
C ASP A 229 7.97 -24.98 2.69
N LYS A 230 7.46 -26.14 3.15
CA LYS A 230 7.82 -26.72 4.47
C LYS A 230 9.32 -27.04 4.63
N ASN A 231 10.09 -27.07 3.55
CA ASN A 231 11.52 -27.35 3.54
C ASN A 231 12.35 -26.05 3.38
N ALA A 232 11.75 -24.88 3.57
CA ALA A 232 12.38 -23.56 3.39
C ALA A 232 12.88 -23.29 1.95
N LYS A 233 12.33 -23.98 0.94
CA LYS A 233 12.64 -23.73 -0.47
C LYS A 233 11.66 -22.68 -1.02
N ILE A 234 12.18 -21.68 -1.76
CA ILE A 234 11.35 -20.69 -2.42
C ILE A 234 10.51 -21.37 -3.52
N ILE A 235 9.19 -21.27 -3.43
CA ILE A 235 8.22 -21.84 -4.36
C ILE A 235 7.52 -20.77 -5.22
N GLY A 236 7.68 -19.49 -4.91
CA GLY A 236 7.05 -18.40 -5.62
C GLY A 236 7.22 -17.06 -4.91
N THR A 237 6.43 -16.08 -5.33
CA THR A 237 6.36 -14.74 -4.73
C THR A 237 4.94 -14.40 -4.30
N MET A 238 4.82 -13.61 -3.24
CA MET A 238 3.58 -12.95 -2.86
C MET A 238 3.78 -11.45 -2.98
N GLY A 239 2.84 -10.78 -3.62
CA GLY A 239 2.82 -9.32 -3.74
C GLY A 239 1.59 -8.71 -3.09
N ILE A 240 1.81 -7.54 -2.48
CA ILE A 240 0.76 -6.67 -1.96
C ILE A 240 0.99 -5.30 -2.58
N THR A 241 -0.03 -4.77 -3.26
CA THR A 241 0.01 -3.46 -3.89
C THR A 241 -1.14 -2.61 -3.34
N ARG A 242 -0.79 -1.51 -2.70
CA ARG A 242 -1.73 -0.53 -2.18
C ARG A 242 -1.83 0.66 -3.11
N ASP A 243 -3.04 1.00 -3.50
CA ASP A 243 -3.30 2.22 -4.27
C ASP A 243 -3.19 3.45 -3.34
N MET A 244 -2.30 4.36 -3.70
CA MET A 244 -2.05 5.61 -2.98
C MET A 244 -2.50 6.84 -3.77
N THR A 245 -3.20 6.65 -4.89
CA THR A 245 -3.58 7.73 -5.81
C THR A 245 -4.40 8.82 -5.13
N ALA A 246 -5.40 8.43 -4.35
CA ALA A 246 -6.23 9.38 -3.60
C ALA A 246 -5.40 10.19 -2.58
N TYR A 247 -4.50 9.53 -1.87
CA TYR A 247 -3.61 10.17 -0.91
C TYR A 247 -2.63 11.13 -1.60
N ALA A 248 -2.01 10.68 -2.69
CA ALA A 248 -1.07 11.51 -3.46
C ALA A 248 -1.75 12.75 -4.07
N ASN A 249 -2.99 12.60 -4.55
CA ASN A 249 -3.78 13.72 -5.05
C ASN A 249 -4.14 14.71 -3.93
N LEU A 250 -4.55 14.22 -2.75
CA LEU A 250 -4.85 15.07 -1.59
C LEU A 250 -3.62 15.88 -1.15
N GLU A 251 -2.44 15.26 -1.09
CA GLU A 251 -1.20 15.97 -0.75
C GLU A 251 -0.85 17.02 -1.81
N LYS A 252 -1.06 16.72 -3.09
CA LYS A 252 -0.87 17.69 -4.18
C LYS A 252 -1.85 18.86 -4.08
N GLU A 253 -3.11 18.60 -3.82
CA GLU A 253 -4.13 19.63 -3.62
C GLU A 253 -3.81 20.49 -2.40
N ARG A 254 -3.37 19.89 -1.29
CA ARG A 254 -2.94 20.59 -0.09
C ARG A 254 -1.78 21.54 -0.37
N LEU A 255 -0.77 21.06 -1.09
CA LEU A 255 0.38 21.91 -1.47
C LEU A 255 -0.06 23.05 -2.39
N SER A 256 -0.91 22.75 -3.38
CA SER A 256 -1.46 23.77 -4.29
C SER A 256 -2.24 24.86 -3.53
N MET A 257 -3.06 24.46 -2.55
CA MET A 257 -3.82 25.40 -1.72
C MET A 257 -2.89 26.29 -0.88
N LEU A 258 -1.84 25.72 -0.29
CA LEU A 258 -0.83 26.50 0.45
C LEU A 258 -0.14 27.52 -0.45
N ILE A 259 0.28 27.11 -1.64
CA ILE A 259 0.91 27.99 -2.62
C ILE A 259 -0.04 29.13 -2.98
N SER A 260 -1.28 28.83 -3.35
CA SER A 260 -2.27 29.85 -3.71
C SER A 260 -2.54 30.82 -2.56
N THR A 261 -2.54 30.34 -1.33
CA THR A 261 -2.71 31.20 -0.14
C THR A 261 -1.54 32.18 0.02
N LEU A 262 -0.31 31.68 -0.18
CA LEU A 262 0.88 32.53 -0.12
C LEU A 262 0.93 33.57 -1.25
N GLU A 263 0.52 33.18 -2.48
CA GLU A 263 0.38 34.11 -3.60
C GLU A 263 -0.65 35.21 -3.31
N ILE A 264 -1.79 34.86 -2.67
CA ILE A 264 -2.78 35.88 -2.26
C ILE A 264 -2.20 36.81 -1.22
N LEU A 265 -1.43 36.32 -0.25
CA LEU A 265 -0.74 37.19 0.74
C LEU A 265 0.28 38.08 0.08
N GLY A 266 1.04 37.58 -0.91
CA GLY A 266 1.95 38.38 -1.74
C GLY A 266 1.19 39.51 -2.45
N LYS A 267 0.07 39.19 -3.13
CA LYS A 267 -0.79 40.19 -3.78
C LYS A 267 -1.38 41.23 -2.81
N ALA A 268 -1.74 40.82 -1.59
CA ALA A 268 -2.22 41.76 -0.57
C ALA A 268 -1.13 42.73 -0.14
N LEU A 269 0.14 42.29 -0.08
CA LEU A 269 1.28 43.19 0.18
C LEU A 269 1.48 44.21 -0.96
N GLU A 270 1.28 43.78 -2.20
CA GLU A 270 1.35 44.64 -3.40
C GLU A 270 0.33 45.78 -3.37
N MET A 271 -0.89 45.51 -2.90
CA MET A 271 -1.90 46.58 -2.73
C MET A 271 -1.44 47.66 -1.75
N ARG A 272 -0.51 47.32 -0.85
CA ARG A 272 0.09 48.25 0.11
C ARG A 272 1.31 48.96 -0.45
N ASP A 273 2.12 48.29 -1.29
CA ASP A 273 3.30 48.82 -1.97
C ASP A 273 3.33 48.35 -3.44
N PRO A 274 2.76 49.14 -4.37
CA PRO A 274 2.65 48.78 -5.79
C PRO A 274 4.00 48.57 -6.52
N TYR A 275 5.10 49.03 -5.95
CA TYR A 275 6.43 48.83 -6.55
C TYR A 275 7.04 47.49 -6.22
N THR A 276 6.56 46.81 -5.19
CA THR A 276 7.08 45.49 -4.78
C THR A 276 6.59 44.36 -5.68
N PHE A 277 5.44 44.50 -6.36
CA PHE A 277 4.83 43.45 -7.16
C PHE A 277 5.63 42.98 -8.37
N SER A 278 5.92 43.91 -9.27
CA SER A 278 6.69 43.55 -10.47
C SER A 278 8.10 43.07 -10.12
N HIS A 279 8.65 43.58 -8.99
CA HIS A 279 9.95 43.19 -8.47
C HIS A 279 10.00 41.74 -8.06
N THR A 280 9.14 41.28 -7.12
CA THR A 280 9.17 39.91 -6.60
C THR A 280 8.91 38.86 -7.70
N ARG A 281 7.99 39.17 -8.62
CA ARG A 281 7.71 38.31 -9.77
C ARG A 281 8.91 38.22 -10.72
N HIS A 282 9.57 39.36 -11.02
CA HIS A 282 10.76 39.33 -11.86
C HIS A 282 11.93 38.62 -11.18
N VAL A 283 12.12 38.79 -9.88
CA VAL A 283 13.13 38.06 -9.10
C VAL A 283 12.86 36.54 -9.16
N ALA A 284 11.61 36.13 -9.00
CA ALA A 284 11.22 34.75 -9.12
C ALA A 284 11.50 34.16 -10.52
N ASN A 285 11.18 34.89 -11.58
CA ASN A 285 11.45 34.47 -12.95
C ASN A 285 12.97 34.35 -13.22
N ILE A 286 13.76 35.33 -12.79
CA ILE A 286 15.21 35.26 -12.92
C ILE A 286 15.78 34.04 -12.20
N ALA A 287 15.35 33.81 -10.96
CA ALA A 287 15.82 32.72 -10.14
C ALA A 287 15.45 31.37 -10.74
N GLU A 288 14.21 31.21 -11.25
CA GLU A 288 13.76 30.00 -11.93
C GLU A 288 14.57 29.72 -13.19
N ILE A 289 14.81 30.72 -14.05
CA ILE A 289 15.57 30.55 -15.29
C ILE A 289 17.02 30.15 -14.99
N ILE A 290 17.68 30.79 -14.01
CA ILE A 290 19.04 30.45 -13.58
C ILE A 290 19.07 29.01 -13.07
N ALA A 291 18.13 28.61 -12.22
CA ALA A 291 18.05 27.27 -11.67
C ALA A 291 17.80 26.19 -12.76
N ARG A 292 17.02 26.48 -13.81
CA ARG A 292 16.84 25.60 -14.97
C ARG A 292 18.14 25.40 -15.76
N GLU A 293 18.90 26.45 -16.01
CA GLU A 293 20.23 26.33 -16.66
C GLU A 293 21.22 25.53 -15.80
N LEU A 294 21.03 25.48 -14.48
CA LEU A 294 21.80 24.66 -13.54
C LEU A 294 21.24 23.21 -13.43
N ASN A 295 20.25 22.83 -14.26
CA ASN A 295 19.63 21.50 -14.29
C ASN A 295 18.99 21.06 -12.96
N TRP A 296 18.34 21.97 -12.23
CA TRP A 296 17.62 21.62 -11.02
C TRP A 296 16.32 20.88 -11.31
N ASP A 297 15.92 19.98 -10.40
CA ASP A 297 14.66 19.27 -10.49
C ASP A 297 13.43 20.15 -10.26
N GLU A 298 12.25 19.71 -10.69
CA GLU A 298 11.01 20.48 -10.64
C GLU A 298 10.60 20.89 -9.21
N ASN A 299 10.93 20.11 -8.19
CA ASN A 299 10.64 20.49 -6.79
C ASN A 299 11.52 21.67 -6.34
N ARG A 300 12.80 21.65 -6.68
CA ARG A 300 13.71 22.77 -6.40
C ARG A 300 13.36 24.00 -7.22
N LEU A 301 12.92 23.83 -8.48
CA LEU A 301 12.44 24.93 -9.32
C LEU A 301 11.20 25.60 -8.71
N LEU A 302 10.23 24.81 -8.23
CA LEU A 302 9.08 25.35 -7.52
C LEU A 302 9.49 26.09 -6.25
N GLY A 303 10.43 25.54 -5.49
CA GLY A 303 10.94 26.14 -4.25
C GLY A 303 11.60 27.49 -4.47
N ILE A 304 12.47 27.61 -5.47
CA ILE A 304 13.17 28.88 -5.78
C ILE A 304 12.23 29.94 -6.34
N LYS A 305 11.25 29.54 -7.15
CA LYS A 305 10.21 30.43 -7.65
C LYS A 305 9.40 31.04 -6.51
N LEU A 306 8.88 30.21 -5.61
CA LEU A 306 8.14 30.66 -4.43
C LEU A 306 9.02 31.56 -3.52
N ALA A 307 10.30 31.23 -3.35
CA ALA A 307 11.21 32.05 -2.59
C ALA A 307 11.34 33.44 -3.21
N GLY A 308 11.42 33.54 -4.55
CA GLY A 308 11.44 34.81 -5.26
C GLY A 308 10.16 35.64 -5.09
N GLU A 309 9.00 34.98 -5.14
CA GLU A 309 7.70 35.65 -4.97
C GLU A 309 7.46 36.16 -3.54
N LEU A 310 8.03 35.51 -2.53
CA LEU A 310 7.73 35.74 -1.13
C LEU A 310 8.86 36.40 -0.32
N HIS A 311 10.07 36.56 -0.89
CA HIS A 311 11.24 36.96 -0.11
C HIS A 311 11.03 38.31 0.63
N ASP A 312 10.21 39.16 0.07
CA ASP A 312 9.89 40.51 0.58
C ASP A 312 8.61 40.56 1.43
N LEU A 313 7.89 39.44 1.65
CA LEU A 313 6.63 39.39 2.42
C LEU A 313 6.80 39.99 3.83
N GLY A 314 7.98 39.87 4.43
CA GLY A 314 8.27 40.44 5.75
C GLY A 314 8.28 41.99 5.81
N LYS A 315 8.26 42.68 4.67
CA LYS A 315 8.09 44.12 4.59
C LYS A 315 6.73 44.62 5.09
N ILE A 316 5.73 43.69 5.22
CA ILE A 316 4.41 44.02 5.78
C ILE A 316 4.51 44.65 7.18
N SER A 317 5.53 44.32 7.95
CA SER A 317 5.74 44.80 9.31
C SER A 317 6.52 46.17 9.37
N ILE A 318 6.99 46.66 8.21
CA ILE A 318 7.79 47.91 8.15
C ILE A 318 6.86 49.09 7.87
N PRO A 319 6.99 50.21 8.62
CA PRO A 319 6.20 51.41 8.37
C PRO A 319 6.39 51.94 6.93
N LEU A 320 5.29 52.34 6.28
CA LEU A 320 5.32 52.89 4.91
C LEU A 320 6.17 54.15 4.78
N ASP A 321 6.19 54.98 5.80
CA ASP A 321 6.99 56.19 5.84
C ASP A 321 8.51 55.91 5.72
N ILE A 322 8.95 54.72 6.17
CA ILE A 322 10.33 54.26 6.03
C ILE A 322 10.53 53.62 4.64
N LEU A 323 9.60 52.77 4.20
CA LEU A 323 9.70 52.11 2.89
C LEU A 323 9.69 53.10 1.72
N ASN A 324 8.84 54.14 1.81
CA ASN A 324 8.66 55.12 0.76
C ASN A 324 9.44 56.47 1.01
N LYS A 325 10.35 56.47 1.97
CA LYS A 325 11.09 57.65 2.32
C LYS A 325 11.93 58.16 1.14
N PRO A 326 11.72 59.40 0.66
CA PRO A 326 12.56 59.97 -0.37
C PRO A 326 13.95 60.31 0.20
N GLY A 327 15.00 59.76 -0.42
CA GLY A 327 16.38 60.04 -0.04
C GLY A 327 17.07 58.96 0.79
N LYS A 328 18.15 59.31 1.49
CA LYS A 328 18.94 58.32 2.25
C LYS A 328 18.27 57.99 3.58
N LEU A 329 18.26 56.70 3.89
CA LEU A 329 17.83 56.19 5.18
C LEU A 329 18.91 56.42 6.24
N SER A 330 18.51 56.69 7.46
CA SER A 330 19.40 56.59 8.62
C SER A 330 19.79 55.16 8.92
N ASP A 331 20.85 54.94 9.69
CA ASP A 331 21.30 53.60 10.06
C ASP A 331 20.20 52.79 10.82
N LEU A 332 19.41 53.47 11.64
CA LEU A 332 18.28 52.88 12.36
C LEU A 332 17.17 52.45 11.40
N GLU A 333 16.77 53.31 10.46
CA GLU A 333 15.76 52.98 9.45
C GLU A 333 16.22 51.87 8.54
N TYR A 334 17.50 51.86 8.14
CA TYR A 334 18.07 50.77 7.36
C TYR A 334 18.08 49.46 8.13
N SER A 335 18.40 49.44 9.42
CA SER A 335 18.34 48.26 10.28
C SER A 335 16.92 47.71 10.41
N LEU A 336 15.91 48.59 10.43
CA LEU A 336 14.50 48.18 10.42
C LEU A 336 14.12 47.47 9.09
N ILE A 337 14.58 48.01 7.95
CA ILE A 337 14.36 47.36 6.66
C ILE A 337 15.03 46.01 6.62
N GLN A 338 16.23 45.81 7.12
CA GLN A 338 16.94 44.55 7.15
C GLN A 338 16.17 43.45 7.91
N GLN A 339 15.29 43.82 8.84
CA GLN A 339 14.48 42.85 9.58
C GLN A 339 13.45 42.13 8.71
N HIS A 340 13.13 42.60 7.48
CA HIS A 340 12.12 41.91 6.65
C HIS A 340 12.47 40.47 6.38
N ALA A 341 13.74 40.12 6.16
CA ALA A 341 14.16 38.73 5.93
C ALA A 341 13.85 37.84 7.14
N LYS A 342 14.11 38.32 8.36
CA LYS A 342 13.76 37.61 9.60
C LYS A 342 12.25 37.56 9.80
N ASN A 343 11.53 38.64 9.57
CA ASN A 343 10.09 38.70 9.74
C ASN A 343 9.39 37.73 8.77
N CYS A 344 9.86 37.64 7.52
CA CYS A 344 9.36 36.68 6.58
C CYS A 344 9.63 35.22 7.04
N TYR A 345 10.85 34.92 7.48
CA TYR A 345 11.20 33.64 8.06
C TYR A 345 10.26 33.27 9.23
N ASP A 346 10.05 34.18 10.17
CA ASP A 346 9.19 33.94 11.33
C ASP A 346 7.71 33.69 10.97
N LEU A 347 7.23 34.25 9.85
CA LEU A 347 5.87 34.00 9.34
C LEU A 347 5.68 32.62 8.77
N ILE A 348 6.71 31.99 8.13
CA ILE A 348 6.54 30.78 7.35
C ILE A 348 7.35 29.59 7.87
N LYS A 349 8.22 29.75 8.89
CA LYS A 349 9.11 28.68 9.40
C LYS A 349 8.40 27.43 9.91
N ASP A 350 7.18 27.58 10.42
CA ASP A 350 6.38 26.47 10.96
C ASP A 350 5.60 25.71 9.87
N ILE A 351 5.59 26.22 8.63
CA ILE A 351 4.97 25.57 7.48
C ILE A 351 5.98 24.59 6.87
N LYS A 352 5.62 23.32 6.78
CA LYS A 352 6.47 22.29 6.17
C LYS A 352 6.31 22.27 4.66
N PHE A 353 7.35 22.70 3.96
CA PHE A 353 7.48 22.57 2.51
C PHE A 353 8.42 21.40 2.15
N PRO A 354 8.31 20.80 0.96
CA PRO A 354 9.25 19.79 0.48
C PRO A 354 10.64 20.35 0.09
N PHE A 355 10.84 21.65 0.27
CA PHE A 355 12.06 22.42 -0.02
C PHE A 355 12.31 23.46 1.07
N PRO A 356 13.54 23.96 1.24
CA PRO A 356 13.91 24.83 2.37
C PRO A 356 13.48 26.29 2.18
N LEU A 357 12.16 26.54 1.95
CA LEU A 357 11.63 27.86 1.59
C LEU A 357 11.98 28.95 2.61
N SER A 358 11.68 28.70 3.89
CA SER A 358 11.89 29.68 4.96
C SER A 358 13.37 30.07 5.12
N GLU A 359 14.25 29.07 5.10
CA GLU A 359 15.71 29.30 5.20
C GLU A 359 16.25 30.00 3.96
N THR A 360 15.77 29.67 2.77
CA THR A 360 16.15 30.36 1.52
C THR A 360 15.85 31.86 1.61
N ILE A 361 14.63 32.19 2.04
CA ILE A 361 14.20 33.58 2.22
C ILE A 361 15.01 34.28 3.33
N TYR A 362 15.27 33.57 4.44
CA TYR A 362 16.05 34.16 5.53
C TYR A 362 17.46 34.52 5.11
N GLN A 363 18.06 33.81 4.14
CA GLN A 363 19.44 33.94 3.71
C GLN A 363 19.65 34.80 2.44
N HIS A 364 18.60 35.30 1.79
CA HIS A 364 18.74 35.92 0.46
C HIS A 364 19.61 37.18 0.41
N HIS A 365 19.81 37.83 1.55
CA HIS A 365 20.72 38.98 1.68
C HIS A 365 22.08 38.59 2.24
N GLU A 366 22.36 37.31 2.50
CA GLU A 366 23.69 36.85 2.87
C GLU A 366 24.65 36.97 1.67
N ARG A 367 25.94 37.13 1.96
CA ARG A 367 27.01 37.21 0.98
C ARG A 367 28.14 36.26 1.34
N LEU A 368 28.79 35.64 0.35
CA LEU A 368 29.77 34.57 0.57
C LEU A 368 30.95 35.00 1.48
N ASP A 369 31.29 36.27 1.50
CA ASP A 369 32.34 36.86 2.35
C ASP A 369 31.89 37.17 3.80
N GLY A 370 30.58 36.97 4.11
CA GLY A 370 29.99 37.31 5.40
C GLY A 370 29.62 38.76 5.60
N SER A 371 29.69 39.61 4.54
CA SER A 371 29.27 41.01 4.59
C SER A 371 27.76 41.20 4.55
N GLY A 372 27.00 40.10 4.32
CA GLY A 372 25.56 40.11 4.27
C GLY A 372 24.87 40.14 5.63
N TYR A 373 23.56 39.96 5.62
CA TYR A 373 22.70 39.92 6.80
C TYR A 373 21.57 38.86 6.62
N PRO A 374 20.90 38.40 7.69
CA PRO A 374 21.00 38.86 9.07
C PRO A 374 22.00 38.07 9.93
N ARG A 375 22.48 36.89 9.48
CA ARG A 375 23.32 35.97 10.27
C ARG A 375 24.81 36.09 9.95
N LYS A 376 25.17 36.79 8.90
CA LYS A 376 26.54 36.95 8.40
C LYS A 376 27.20 35.62 8.04
N LEU A 377 26.42 34.75 7.41
CA LEU A 377 26.87 33.44 6.94
C LEU A 377 27.94 33.54 5.87
N LYS A 378 28.82 32.55 5.78
CA LYS A 378 29.93 32.53 4.82
C LYS A 378 29.94 31.29 3.95
N GLY A 379 30.32 31.46 2.71
CA GLY A 379 30.57 30.34 1.78
C GLY A 379 29.45 29.29 1.80
N ASN A 380 29.78 28.05 2.12
CA ASN A 380 28.85 26.92 2.09
C ASN A 380 27.80 26.88 3.21
N GLU A 381 27.83 27.81 4.17
CA GLU A 381 26.76 27.98 5.16
C GLU A 381 25.50 28.56 4.52
N ILE A 382 25.63 29.24 3.36
CA ILE A 382 24.51 29.80 2.62
C ILE A 382 23.96 28.76 1.64
N LEU A 383 22.64 28.52 1.70
CA LEU A 383 21.96 27.61 0.80
C LEU A 383 22.15 28.01 -0.67
N SER A 384 22.26 27.03 -1.57
CA SER A 384 22.38 27.29 -3.01
C SER A 384 21.17 28.06 -3.56
N GLU A 385 19.98 27.78 -3.04
CA GLU A 385 18.74 28.51 -3.32
C GLU A 385 18.87 30.01 -2.96
N ALA A 386 19.38 30.30 -1.78
CA ALA A 386 19.58 31.67 -1.32
C ALA A 386 20.64 32.43 -2.13
N ARG A 387 21.70 31.74 -2.60
CA ARG A 387 22.71 32.35 -3.47
C ARG A 387 22.14 32.71 -4.84
N ILE A 388 21.25 31.87 -5.43
CA ILE A 388 20.53 32.21 -6.66
C ILE A 388 19.63 33.41 -6.43
N LEU A 389 18.86 33.41 -5.34
CA LEU A 389 17.94 34.48 -5.01
C LEU A 389 18.68 35.81 -4.81
N ALA A 390 19.85 35.78 -4.15
CA ALA A 390 20.69 36.95 -3.97
C ALA A 390 21.18 37.61 -5.28
N VAL A 391 21.57 36.77 -6.27
CA VAL A 391 21.96 37.23 -7.61
C VAL A 391 20.75 37.76 -8.38
N SER A 392 19.62 37.11 -8.27
CA SER A 392 18.38 37.49 -8.94
C SER A 392 17.84 38.82 -8.44
N ASP A 393 17.84 39.02 -7.12
CA ASP A 393 17.42 40.27 -6.49
C ASP A 393 18.33 41.45 -6.90
N VAL A 394 19.65 41.23 -6.93
CA VAL A 394 20.59 42.28 -7.39
C VAL A 394 20.34 42.66 -8.86
N LEU A 395 20.16 41.66 -9.74
CA LEU A 395 19.88 41.92 -11.15
C LEU A 395 18.61 42.75 -11.34
N GLU A 396 17.52 42.31 -10.69
CA GLU A 396 16.24 42.99 -10.82
C GLU A 396 16.31 44.40 -10.21
N SER A 397 16.77 44.51 -8.96
CA SER A 397 16.78 45.78 -8.22
C SER A 397 17.67 46.88 -8.87
N MET A 398 18.70 46.48 -9.63
CA MET A 398 19.53 47.43 -10.36
C MET A 398 18.99 47.82 -11.73
N THR A 399 18.13 47.01 -12.31
CA THR A 399 17.60 47.22 -13.68
C THR A 399 16.22 47.85 -13.72
N GLN A 400 15.54 47.99 -12.58
CA GLN A 400 14.23 48.64 -12.48
C GLN A 400 14.29 50.02 -11.86
N HIS A 401 13.34 50.88 -12.26
CA HIS A 401 13.12 52.16 -11.61
C HIS A 401 12.50 51.94 -10.22
N ARG A 402 12.97 52.71 -9.25
CA ARG A 402 12.36 52.78 -7.90
C ARG A 402 11.95 54.24 -7.60
N PRO A 403 10.98 54.48 -6.72
CA PRO A 403 10.47 55.84 -6.46
C PRO A 403 11.56 56.88 -6.12
N TYR A 404 12.65 56.40 -5.56
CA TYR A 404 13.78 57.19 -5.06
C TYR A 404 15.08 57.00 -5.87
N ARG A 405 15.07 56.20 -6.97
CA ARG A 405 16.28 55.95 -7.76
C ARG A 405 15.91 55.47 -9.18
N GLU A 406 16.50 56.12 -10.17
CA GLU A 406 16.44 55.65 -11.56
C GLU A 406 17.13 54.30 -11.73
N ALA A 407 16.72 53.53 -12.73
CA ALA A 407 17.35 52.27 -13.09
C ALA A 407 18.82 52.51 -13.46
N LEU A 408 19.72 51.76 -12.86
CA LEU A 408 21.15 51.78 -13.19
C LEU A 408 21.45 51.04 -14.50
N GLY A 409 20.55 50.21 -14.93
CA GLY A 409 20.62 49.46 -16.18
C GLY A 409 21.41 48.16 -16.08
N ILE A 410 21.23 47.32 -17.11
CA ILE A 410 21.78 45.95 -17.16
C ILE A 410 23.32 45.92 -17.14
N VAL A 411 23.97 46.93 -17.71
CA VAL A 411 25.43 47.03 -17.73
C VAL A 411 25.99 47.23 -16.31
N SER A 412 25.37 48.12 -15.53
CA SER A 412 25.79 48.37 -14.13
C SER A 412 25.55 47.15 -13.27
N ALA A 413 24.40 46.41 -13.46
CA ALA A 413 24.10 45.18 -12.77
C ALA A 413 25.13 44.09 -13.11
N SER A 414 25.49 43.95 -14.40
CA SER A 414 26.51 42.99 -14.83
C SER A 414 27.89 43.30 -14.23
N ASN A 415 28.27 44.55 -14.15
CA ASN A 415 29.54 45.01 -13.53
C ASN A 415 29.56 44.69 -12.03
N GLU A 416 28.44 44.92 -11.31
CA GLU A 416 28.32 44.60 -9.88
C GLU A 416 28.50 43.11 -9.64
N LEU A 417 27.80 42.24 -10.42
CA LEU A 417 27.94 40.78 -10.30
C LEU A 417 29.35 40.34 -10.66
N THR A 418 29.95 40.89 -11.71
CA THR A 418 31.32 40.53 -12.13
C THR A 418 32.33 40.92 -11.06
N SER A 419 32.23 42.09 -10.47
CA SER A 419 33.12 42.55 -9.40
C SER A 419 32.99 41.77 -8.10
N GLY A 420 31.78 41.26 -7.81
CA GLY A 420 31.48 40.43 -6.61
C GLY A 420 31.64 38.94 -6.83
N ARG A 421 31.97 38.49 -8.05
CA ARG A 421 32.07 37.07 -8.42
C ARG A 421 33.10 36.34 -7.56
N GLY A 422 32.68 35.24 -6.93
CA GLY A 422 33.53 34.41 -6.06
C GLY A 422 33.83 35.00 -4.70
N ALA A 423 33.57 36.31 -4.50
CA ALA A 423 33.73 36.98 -3.21
C ALA A 423 32.38 37.19 -2.49
N ARG A 424 31.46 37.94 -3.11
CA ARG A 424 30.12 38.20 -2.56
C ARG A 424 29.05 37.29 -3.14
N TYR A 425 29.19 36.90 -4.40
CA TYR A 425 28.23 36.09 -5.16
C TYR A 425 28.90 34.82 -5.62
N ASP A 426 28.09 33.75 -5.73
CA ASP A 426 28.53 32.45 -6.23
C ASP A 426 28.98 32.56 -7.69
N SER A 427 30.18 32.06 -7.98
CA SER A 427 30.81 32.21 -9.30
C SER A 427 30.04 31.48 -10.42
N GLU A 428 29.51 30.30 -10.16
CA GLU A 428 28.77 29.51 -11.14
C GLU A 428 27.42 30.18 -11.47
N ILE A 429 26.72 30.66 -10.44
CA ILE A 429 25.44 31.37 -10.58
C ILE A 429 25.64 32.67 -11.35
N VAL A 430 26.70 33.46 -11.03
CA VAL A 430 27.03 34.68 -11.76
C VAL A 430 27.35 34.38 -13.23
N ASP A 431 28.15 33.36 -13.52
CA ASP A 431 28.52 33.00 -14.89
C ASP A 431 27.28 32.62 -15.72
N VAL A 432 26.33 31.83 -15.13
CA VAL A 432 25.06 31.53 -15.78
C VAL A 432 24.23 32.77 -16.05
N ALA A 433 24.07 33.65 -15.06
CA ALA A 433 23.33 34.90 -15.21
C ALA A 433 23.90 35.79 -16.33
N LEU A 434 25.23 36.01 -16.36
CA LEU A 434 25.93 36.78 -17.39
C LEU A 434 25.82 36.13 -18.78
N SER A 435 25.86 34.80 -18.85
CA SER A 435 25.65 34.08 -20.11
C SER A 435 24.24 34.31 -20.65
N LEU A 436 23.21 34.23 -19.80
CA LEU A 436 21.82 34.51 -20.17
C LEU A 436 21.64 35.95 -20.71
N ILE A 437 22.22 36.95 -20.02
CA ILE A 437 22.22 38.35 -20.50
C ILE A 437 22.88 38.45 -21.89
N LYS A 438 23.99 37.79 -22.10
CA LYS A 438 24.69 37.78 -23.39
C LYS A 438 23.87 37.12 -24.50
N LYS A 439 23.23 35.98 -24.20
CA LYS A 439 22.31 35.23 -25.15
C LYS A 439 21.17 36.13 -25.64
N THR A 440 20.67 37.04 -24.80
CA THR A 440 19.58 37.98 -25.13
C THR A 440 20.04 39.32 -25.74
N GLY A 441 21.31 39.43 -26.14
CA GLY A 441 21.90 40.63 -26.71
C GLY A 441 21.94 41.82 -25.74
N GLY A 442 22.14 41.55 -24.44
CA GLY A 442 22.18 42.57 -23.40
C GLY A 442 20.81 43.05 -22.94
N LYS A 443 19.74 42.34 -23.26
CA LYS A 443 18.38 42.62 -22.77
C LYS A 443 18.08 41.80 -21.52
N ALA A 444 17.12 42.28 -20.74
CA ALA A 444 16.62 41.52 -19.59
C ALA A 444 15.90 40.26 -20.05
N PHE A 445 16.48 39.10 -19.78
CA PHE A 445 15.94 37.77 -20.23
C PHE A 445 14.68 37.33 -19.47
N TRP A 446 14.27 38.07 -18.48
CA TRP A 446 13.11 37.75 -17.63
C TRP A 446 11.91 38.67 -17.90
N LYS A 447 12.03 39.66 -18.81
CA LYS A 447 10.92 40.52 -19.22
C LYS A 447 10.22 39.89 -20.40
N ASP A 448 9.08 39.35 -20.09
CA ASP A 448 8.01 38.91 -20.97
C ASP A 448 8.40 38.08 -22.22
N ASN A 449 8.01 36.82 -22.12
CA ASN A 449 7.32 36.17 -23.24
C ASN A 449 5.81 36.14 -22.93
#